data_a590dfa24130a611e4e6f5cd1be2cec9
#
_entry.id   a590dfa24130a611e4e6f5cd1be2cec9
#
_cell.length_a   1.000
_cell.length_b   1.000
_cell.length_c   1.000
_cell.angle_alpha   90.00
_cell.angle_beta   90.00
_cell.angle_gamma   90.00
#
_symmetry.space_group_name_H-M   'P 1'
#
loop_
_entity.id
_entity.type
_entity.pdbx_description
1 polymer ?
#
loop_
_entity_poly.entity_id
_entity_poly.type
_entity_poly.pdbx_seq_one_letter_code
_entity_poly.pdbx_strand_id
1 'polypeptide(L)'
;MTRRALAFGWVAVAALGAVALGGCASGPPDDPKVIRLWTDDYYIRVTSDPSPPRALEQVQYTVIVQDKKTRQPIDVGEGRIFATNEDRKNTDNGFEKAEQPGAYRTKLFFATAGPWAMGVQFRRDSTQKLQRTNDWMQEVMQATEPSQDASKARSGQ
;
A
#
# COMPACT_ATOMS: atom_id res chain seq x y z
N MET A 1 72.96 52.10 0.64
CA MET A 1 72.97 51.95 -0.82
C MET A 1 71.89 50.92 -1.24
N THR A 2 71.08 51.39 -2.13
CA THR A 2 70.17 50.60 -3.07
C THR A 2 69.10 49.75 -2.43
N ARG A 3 67.86 50.19 -2.32
CA ARG A 3 66.73 50.22 -3.24
C ARG A 3 66.45 48.87 -3.92
N ARG A 4 65.28 48.26 -3.62
CA ARG A 4 64.26 48.04 -4.64
C ARG A 4 62.97 47.45 -4.05
N ALA A 5 61.92 48.19 -4.29
CA ALA A 5 60.52 47.84 -4.08
C ALA A 5 60.04 46.95 -5.26
N LEU A 6 59.01 46.13 -5.04
CA LEU A 6 57.99 45.67 -6.03
C LEU A 6 56.94 44.93 -5.18
N ALA A 7 55.80 45.45 -4.91
CA ALA A 7 54.63 45.68 -5.75
C ALA A 7 53.82 44.38 -6.00
N PHE A 8 52.59 44.43 -5.47
CA PHE A 8 51.32 43.99 -6.01
C PHE A 8 50.97 42.47 -6.10
N GLY A 9 49.86 42.18 -5.56
CA GLY A 9 49.07 41.00 -5.84
C GLY A 9 47.89 40.82 -4.93
N TRP A 10 46.91 41.72 -4.97
CA TRP A 10 45.60 41.51 -4.41
C TRP A 10 44.86 40.51 -5.33
N VAL A 11 44.61 39.29 -4.85
CA VAL A 11 43.68 38.39 -5.46
C VAL A 11 42.46 38.36 -4.58
N ALA A 12 41.43 39.05 -4.99
CA ALA A 12 40.10 38.94 -4.43
C ALA A 12 39.46 37.62 -4.90
N VAL A 13 39.37 36.63 -4.01
CA VAL A 13 38.60 35.43 -4.27
C VAL A 13 37.15 35.73 -3.90
N ALA A 14 36.33 35.96 -4.89
CA ALA A 14 34.87 36.03 -4.75
C ALA A 14 34.34 34.61 -4.45
N ALA A 15 33.97 34.37 -3.20
CA ALA A 15 33.25 33.14 -2.82
C ALA A 15 31.81 33.25 -3.35
N LEU A 16 31.50 32.58 -4.43
CA LEU A 16 30.12 32.31 -4.85
C LEU A 16 29.48 31.37 -3.83
N GLY A 17 28.63 31.93 -2.99
CA GLY A 17 27.75 31.15 -2.12
C GLY A 17 26.72 30.37 -2.98
N ALA A 18 26.90 29.08 -3.10
CA ALA A 18 25.87 28.19 -3.62
C ALA A 18 24.72 28.09 -2.60
N VAL A 19 23.64 28.81 -2.84
CA VAL A 19 22.37 28.60 -2.14
C VAL A 19 21.82 27.25 -2.61
N ALA A 20 22.03 26.23 -1.82
CA ALA A 20 21.35 24.97 -1.97
C ALA A 20 19.86 25.21 -1.63
N LEU A 21 19.05 25.39 -2.65
CA LEU A 21 17.60 25.28 -2.58
C LEU A 21 17.27 23.85 -2.13
N GLY A 22 16.98 23.70 -0.83
CA GLY A 22 16.46 22.48 -0.28
C GLY A 22 15.16 22.14 -1.00
N GLY A 23 15.23 21.26 -1.99
CA GLY A 23 14.07 20.67 -2.63
C GLY A 23 13.25 19.95 -1.55
N CYS A 24 12.03 20.42 -1.30
CA CYS A 24 11.03 19.63 -0.60
C CYS A 24 10.91 18.32 -1.38
N ALA A 25 11.42 17.23 -0.80
CA ALA A 25 11.19 15.91 -1.35
C ALA A 25 9.69 15.65 -1.24
N SER A 26 8.99 15.90 -2.34
CA SER A 26 7.61 15.43 -2.51
C SER A 26 7.69 13.91 -2.34
N GLY A 27 7.00 13.38 -1.34
CA GLY A 27 6.87 11.93 -1.19
C GLY A 27 6.34 11.32 -2.49
N PRO A 28 6.54 10.02 -2.71
CA PRO A 28 6.05 9.36 -3.90
C PRO A 28 4.57 9.70 -4.10
N PRO A 29 4.15 9.98 -5.35
CA PRO A 29 2.77 10.35 -5.64
C PRO A 29 1.82 9.28 -5.11
N ASP A 30 0.69 9.71 -4.58
CA ASP A 30 -0.32 8.81 -4.06
C ASP A 30 -0.78 7.86 -5.17
N ASP A 31 -0.42 6.58 -5.05
CA ASP A 31 -0.92 5.54 -5.94
C ASP A 31 -2.43 5.36 -5.67
N PRO A 32 -3.31 5.62 -6.64
CA PRO A 32 -4.75 5.50 -6.47
C PRO A 32 -5.21 4.07 -6.18
N LYS A 33 -4.35 3.08 -6.41
CA LYS A 33 -4.61 1.67 -6.09
C LYS A 33 -4.37 1.32 -4.63
N VAL A 34 -3.71 2.21 -3.86
CA VAL A 34 -3.40 2.00 -2.45
C VAL A 34 -4.48 2.61 -1.57
N ILE A 35 -5.21 1.78 -0.86
CA ILE A 35 -6.19 2.19 0.13
C ILE A 35 -5.46 2.47 1.44
N ARG A 36 -5.72 3.63 2.04
CA ARG A 36 -5.10 4.09 3.29
C ARG A 36 -6.14 4.16 4.38
N LEU A 37 -5.88 3.48 5.47
CA LEU A 37 -6.80 3.31 6.58
C LEU A 37 -6.10 3.62 7.90
N TRP A 38 -6.88 3.94 8.90
CA TRP A 38 -6.39 4.23 10.25
C TRP A 38 -7.26 3.55 11.29
N THR A 39 -6.62 3.18 12.39
CA THR A 39 -7.28 2.87 13.65
C THR A 39 -6.78 3.85 14.71
N ASP A 40 -7.00 3.54 15.99
CA ASP A 40 -6.45 4.36 17.07
C ASP A 40 -4.92 4.35 17.06
N ASP A 41 -4.30 3.18 16.87
CA ASP A 41 -2.85 2.97 16.99
C ASP A 41 -2.15 2.62 15.67
N TYR A 42 -2.87 2.27 14.62
CA TYR A 42 -2.29 1.76 13.38
C TYR A 42 -2.58 2.64 12.17
N TYR A 43 -1.59 2.74 11.29
CA TYR A 43 -1.73 3.18 9.92
C TYR A 43 -1.60 1.96 9.01
N ILE A 44 -2.59 1.74 8.16
CA ILE A 44 -2.73 0.53 7.36
C ILE A 44 -2.84 0.92 5.89
N ARG A 45 -2.05 0.26 5.04
CA ARG A 45 -2.16 0.38 3.58
C ARG A 45 -2.58 -0.96 3.01
N VAL A 46 -3.55 -0.94 2.12
CA VAL A 46 -4.10 -2.14 1.49
C VAL A 46 -4.00 -2.01 -0.02
N THR A 47 -3.51 -3.06 -0.67
CA THR A 47 -3.51 -3.22 -2.12
C THR A 47 -4.11 -4.56 -2.49
N SER A 48 -4.69 -4.67 -3.68
CA SER A 48 -5.25 -5.92 -4.22
C SER A 48 -4.61 -6.30 -5.54
N ASP A 49 -4.51 -7.59 -5.78
CA ASP A 49 -4.11 -8.17 -7.05
C ASP A 49 -5.07 -9.34 -7.40
N PRO A 50 -5.85 -9.21 -8.50
CA PRO A 50 -5.94 -8.09 -9.43
C PRO A 50 -6.53 -6.81 -8.80
N SER A 51 -6.25 -5.66 -9.42
CA SER A 51 -6.82 -4.36 -9.08
C SER A 51 -7.40 -3.70 -10.33
N PRO A 52 -8.73 -3.51 -10.43
CA PRO A 52 -9.76 -3.85 -9.43
C PRO A 52 -9.96 -5.36 -9.27
N PRO A 53 -10.49 -5.81 -8.11
CA PRO A 53 -10.88 -7.19 -7.86
C PRO A 53 -11.94 -7.66 -8.85
N ARG A 54 -11.98 -8.98 -9.09
CA ARG A 54 -12.99 -9.62 -9.94
C ARG A 54 -13.77 -10.68 -9.18
N ALA A 55 -15.06 -10.80 -9.49
CA ALA A 55 -15.90 -11.86 -8.96
C ALA A 55 -15.46 -13.22 -9.51
N LEU A 56 -15.69 -14.27 -8.72
CA LEU A 56 -15.38 -15.66 -9.02
C LEU A 56 -13.88 -15.94 -9.24
N GLU A 57 -13.03 -14.98 -8.90
CA GLU A 57 -11.58 -15.12 -8.93
C GLU A 57 -11.01 -14.94 -7.52
N GLN A 58 -9.87 -15.58 -7.25
CA GLN A 58 -9.16 -15.37 -6.01
C GLN A 58 -8.37 -14.06 -6.08
N VAL A 59 -8.61 -13.17 -5.14
CA VAL A 59 -7.95 -11.86 -5.05
C VAL A 59 -6.97 -11.88 -3.89
N GLN A 60 -5.70 -11.62 -4.17
CA GLN A 60 -4.70 -11.46 -3.12
C GLN A 60 -4.68 -10.03 -2.62
N TYR A 61 -4.73 -9.87 -1.31
CA TYR A 61 -4.52 -8.58 -0.65
C TYR A 61 -3.17 -8.55 0.05
N THR A 62 -2.48 -7.43 -0.10
CA THR A 62 -1.30 -7.11 0.69
C THR A 62 -1.64 -5.97 1.63
N VAL A 63 -1.43 -6.20 2.92
CA VAL A 63 -1.74 -5.26 4.00
C VAL A 63 -0.45 -4.88 4.70
N ILE A 64 -0.09 -3.61 4.69
CA ILE A 64 1.08 -3.09 5.39
C ILE A 64 0.60 -2.35 6.62
N VAL A 65 1.04 -2.80 7.78
CA VAL A 65 0.67 -2.24 9.09
C VAL A 65 1.87 -1.52 9.71
N GLN A 66 1.65 -0.29 10.09
CA GLN A 66 2.63 0.58 10.74
C GLN A 66 2.04 1.18 12.01
N ASP A 67 2.88 1.46 12.98
CA ASP A 67 2.52 2.28 14.11
C ASP A 67 2.10 3.67 13.63
N LYS A 68 0.96 4.17 14.10
CA LYS A 68 0.39 5.42 13.61
C LYS A 68 1.27 6.64 13.90
N LYS A 69 1.97 6.64 15.03
CA LYS A 69 2.79 7.77 15.49
C LYS A 69 4.20 7.73 14.93
N THR A 70 4.85 6.57 15.05
CA THR A 70 6.26 6.40 14.70
C THR A 70 6.49 5.99 13.25
N ARG A 71 5.45 5.48 12.58
CA ARG A 71 5.51 4.90 11.23
C ARG A 71 6.40 3.65 11.12
N GLN A 72 6.85 3.13 12.24
CA GLN A 72 7.61 1.89 12.25
C GLN A 72 6.72 0.71 11.83
N PRO A 73 7.24 -0.23 11.03
CA PRO A 73 6.51 -1.42 10.64
C PRO A 73 6.18 -2.28 11.87
N ILE A 74 5.04 -2.94 11.83
CA ILE A 74 4.60 -3.87 12.88
C ILE A 74 4.69 -5.28 12.34
N ASP A 75 5.75 -5.98 12.73
CA ASP A 75 6.10 -7.31 12.23
C ASP A 75 5.39 -8.45 12.95
N VAL A 76 4.88 -8.19 14.12
CA VAL A 76 4.17 -9.17 14.94
C VAL A 76 2.75 -8.68 15.17
N GLY A 77 1.79 -9.53 14.85
CA GLY A 77 0.39 -9.22 15.02
C GLY A 77 -0.50 -10.20 14.31
N GLU A 78 -1.77 -10.11 14.59
CA GLU A 78 -2.81 -10.90 13.98
C GLU A 78 -3.97 -10.01 13.54
N GLY A 79 -4.62 -10.41 12.46
CA GLY A 79 -5.74 -9.65 11.93
C GLY A 79 -6.43 -10.38 10.80
N ARG A 80 -7.41 -9.71 10.24
CA ARG A 80 -8.15 -10.19 9.07
C ARG A 80 -8.65 -9.02 8.23
N ILE A 81 -8.91 -9.30 6.98
CA ILE A 81 -9.73 -8.48 6.09
C ILE A 81 -11.09 -9.15 5.96
N PHE A 82 -12.14 -8.37 5.91
CA PHE A 82 -13.50 -8.85 5.74
C PHE A 82 -14.26 -7.94 4.78
N ALA A 83 -15.26 -8.50 4.13
CA ALA A 83 -16.11 -7.81 3.18
C ALA A 83 -17.55 -8.31 3.29
N THR A 84 -18.50 -7.42 3.06
CA THR A 84 -19.93 -7.74 2.95
C THR A 84 -20.57 -6.91 1.85
N ASN A 85 -21.57 -7.45 1.15
CA ASN A 85 -22.33 -6.73 0.15
C ASN A 85 -23.80 -6.52 0.60
N GLU A 86 -24.59 -5.85 -0.25
CA GLU A 86 -26.00 -5.57 0.01
C GLU A 86 -26.86 -6.83 0.14
N ASP A 87 -26.51 -7.91 -0.56
CA ASP A 87 -27.16 -9.22 -0.47
C ASP A 87 -26.80 -10.01 0.79
N ARG A 88 -26.04 -9.38 1.73
CA ARG A 88 -25.51 -10.00 2.96
C ARG A 88 -24.57 -11.19 2.71
N LYS A 89 -23.95 -11.24 1.54
CA LYS A 89 -22.85 -12.19 1.31
C LYS A 89 -21.61 -11.65 2.01
N ASN A 90 -20.90 -12.54 2.67
CA ASN A 90 -19.71 -12.20 3.44
C ASN A 90 -18.51 -13.01 2.92
N THR A 91 -17.35 -12.40 2.97
CA THR A 91 -16.07 -13.09 2.80
C THR A 91 -15.06 -12.49 3.76
N ASP A 92 -14.24 -13.31 4.39
CA ASP A 92 -13.17 -12.86 5.25
C ASP A 92 -12.03 -13.88 5.27
N ASN A 93 -10.84 -13.41 5.62
CA ASN A 93 -9.71 -14.30 5.83
C ASN A 93 -8.66 -13.63 6.74
N GLY A 94 -7.96 -14.48 7.51
CA GLY A 94 -6.87 -14.09 8.40
C GLY A 94 -5.61 -13.67 7.64
N PHE A 95 -4.73 -12.99 8.35
CA PHE A 95 -3.45 -12.52 7.83
C PHE A 95 -2.37 -13.57 7.99
N GLU A 96 -1.58 -13.75 6.93
CA GLU A 96 -0.32 -14.48 6.93
C GLU A 96 0.81 -13.45 6.82
N LYS A 97 1.85 -13.59 7.65
CA LYS A 97 3.02 -12.70 7.61
C LYS A 97 3.74 -12.84 6.26
N ALA A 98 4.07 -11.70 5.64
CA ALA A 98 4.90 -11.65 4.45
C ALA A 98 6.38 -11.38 4.81
N GLU A 99 7.28 -11.49 3.83
CA GLU A 99 8.71 -11.26 4.04
C GLU A 99 9.07 -9.81 4.34
N GLN A 100 8.35 -8.87 3.72
CA GLN A 100 8.59 -7.44 3.92
C GLN A 100 8.15 -7.03 5.34
N PRO A 101 8.94 -6.24 6.08
CA PRO A 101 8.58 -5.75 7.39
C PRO A 101 7.22 -5.05 7.43
N GLY A 102 6.38 -5.43 8.40
CA GLY A 102 5.02 -4.91 8.58
C GLY A 102 4.02 -5.34 7.52
N ALA A 103 4.39 -6.23 6.59
CA ALA A 103 3.51 -6.71 5.54
C ALA A 103 2.86 -8.05 5.90
N TYR A 104 1.59 -8.14 5.53
CA TYR A 104 0.75 -9.32 5.67
C TYR A 104 0.06 -9.60 4.36
N ARG A 105 -0.20 -10.87 4.07
CA ARG A 105 -0.96 -11.31 2.90
C ARG A 105 -2.22 -12.03 3.34
N THR A 106 -3.24 -11.94 2.51
CA THR A 106 -4.46 -12.70 2.66
C THR A 106 -5.15 -12.82 1.31
N LYS A 107 -6.12 -13.71 1.19
CA LYS A 107 -6.84 -13.94 -0.05
C LYS A 107 -8.33 -13.90 0.22
N LEU A 108 -9.08 -13.20 -0.61
CA LEU A 108 -10.53 -13.20 -0.59
C LEU A 108 -11.09 -13.76 -1.90
N PHE A 109 -12.32 -14.25 -1.81
CA PHE A 109 -13.09 -14.69 -2.95
C PHE A 109 -14.46 -13.97 -2.91
N PHE A 110 -14.76 -13.25 -3.97
CA PHE A 110 -16.03 -12.54 -4.12
C PHE A 110 -17.01 -13.36 -4.96
N ALA A 111 -18.13 -13.75 -4.39
CA ALA A 111 -19.12 -14.58 -5.08
C ALA A 111 -19.90 -13.82 -6.16
N THR A 112 -19.93 -12.49 -6.09
CA THR A 112 -20.66 -11.61 -7.02
C THR A 112 -19.87 -10.35 -7.30
N ALA A 113 -20.06 -9.77 -8.47
CA ALA A 113 -19.62 -8.42 -8.79
C ALA A 113 -20.49 -7.35 -8.08
N GLY A 114 -20.04 -6.12 -8.11
CA GLY A 114 -20.69 -4.97 -7.51
C GLY A 114 -19.99 -4.42 -6.28
N PRO A 115 -20.63 -3.54 -5.52
CA PRO A 115 -20.04 -2.86 -4.37
C PRO A 115 -19.99 -3.78 -3.14
N TRP A 116 -18.83 -3.79 -2.49
CA TRP A 116 -18.57 -4.48 -1.23
C TRP A 116 -18.05 -3.52 -0.19
N ALA A 117 -18.66 -3.49 0.99
CA ALA A 117 -18.12 -2.81 2.15
C ALA A 117 -17.03 -3.67 2.79
N MET A 118 -15.82 -3.14 2.85
CA MET A 118 -14.65 -3.85 3.33
C MET A 118 -14.06 -3.19 4.57
N GLY A 119 -13.39 -3.97 5.41
CA GLY A 119 -12.68 -3.47 6.57
C GLY A 119 -11.54 -4.38 6.98
N VAL A 120 -10.65 -3.82 7.81
CA VAL A 120 -9.52 -4.54 8.40
C VAL A 120 -9.68 -4.54 9.92
N GLN A 121 -9.38 -5.68 10.53
CA GLN A 121 -9.17 -5.79 11.97
C GLN A 121 -7.75 -6.22 12.24
N PHE A 122 -7.10 -5.61 13.25
CA PHE A 122 -5.73 -5.91 13.61
C PHE A 122 -5.44 -5.66 15.10
N ARG A 123 -4.54 -6.46 15.67
CA ARG A 123 -3.91 -6.25 16.97
C ARG A 123 -2.49 -6.82 16.97
N ARG A 124 -1.60 -6.29 17.82
CA ARG A 124 -0.20 -6.76 17.91
C ARG A 124 -0.09 -8.14 18.58
N ASP A 125 -0.92 -8.38 19.57
CA ASP A 125 -0.95 -9.64 20.31
C ASP A 125 -2.36 -9.89 20.89
N SER A 126 -2.59 -11.11 21.35
CA SER A 126 -3.88 -11.57 21.86
C SER A 126 -4.37 -10.85 23.12
N THR A 127 -3.48 -10.17 23.84
CA THR A 127 -3.83 -9.42 25.07
C THR A 127 -4.37 -8.03 24.75
N GLN A 128 -4.14 -7.53 23.55
CA GLN A 128 -4.61 -6.22 23.11
C GLN A 128 -6.00 -6.29 22.48
N LYS A 129 -6.73 -5.18 22.61
CA LYS A 129 -8.01 -5.03 21.93
C LYS A 129 -7.81 -5.10 20.41
N LEU A 130 -8.63 -5.92 19.76
CA LEU A 130 -8.71 -5.95 18.31
C LEU A 130 -9.29 -4.61 17.81
N GLN A 131 -8.49 -3.86 17.03
CA GLN A 131 -8.90 -2.58 16.47
C GLN A 131 -9.44 -2.79 15.06
N ARG A 132 -10.45 -2.00 14.69
CA ARG A 132 -11.10 -2.06 13.39
C ARG A 132 -10.93 -0.72 12.68
N THR A 133 -10.69 -0.77 11.36
CA THR A 133 -10.74 0.41 10.49
C THR A 133 -12.18 0.83 10.21
N ASN A 134 -12.37 2.06 9.74
CA ASN A 134 -13.59 2.41 9.02
C ASN A 134 -13.70 1.56 7.76
N ASP A 135 -14.94 1.27 7.36
CA ASP A 135 -15.20 0.53 6.13
C ASP A 135 -14.93 1.42 4.91
N TRP A 136 -14.45 0.79 3.84
CA TRP A 136 -14.37 1.42 2.52
C TRP A 136 -15.19 0.61 1.52
N MET A 137 -15.65 1.27 0.47
CA MET A 137 -16.35 0.60 -0.63
C MET A 137 -15.36 0.14 -1.68
N GLN A 138 -15.40 -1.13 -2.01
CA GLN A 138 -14.61 -1.76 -3.06
C GLN A 138 -15.55 -2.22 -4.18
N GLU A 139 -15.34 -1.69 -5.38
CA GLU A 139 -16.02 -2.20 -6.56
C GLU A 139 -15.34 -3.49 -7.01
N VAL A 140 -16.12 -4.56 -7.14
CA VAL A 140 -15.70 -5.87 -7.65
C VAL A 140 -16.25 -6.02 -9.06
N MET A 141 -15.35 -6.15 -10.03
CA MET A 141 -15.70 -6.28 -11.44
C MET A 141 -16.32 -7.65 -11.74
N GLN A 142 -17.02 -7.74 -12.87
CA GLN A 142 -17.49 -9.04 -13.37
C GLN A 142 -16.31 -10.00 -13.59
N ALA A 143 -16.59 -11.29 -13.45
CA ALA A 143 -15.62 -12.33 -13.80
C ALA A 143 -15.19 -12.17 -15.28
N THR A 144 -13.93 -12.49 -15.56
CA THR A 144 -13.48 -12.55 -16.94
C THR A 144 -14.13 -13.77 -17.61
N GLU A 145 -14.90 -13.53 -18.67
CA GLU A 145 -15.40 -14.64 -19.47
C GLU A 145 -14.22 -15.39 -20.07
N PRO A 146 -14.18 -16.73 -20.00
CA PRO A 146 -13.17 -17.51 -20.72
C PRO A 146 -13.28 -17.18 -22.20
N SER A 147 -12.21 -16.72 -22.82
CA SER A 147 -12.18 -16.39 -24.25
C SER A 147 -12.66 -17.61 -25.06
N GLN A 148 -13.63 -17.38 -25.94
CA GLN A 148 -14.25 -18.47 -26.76
C GLN A 148 -13.24 -19.19 -27.65
N ASP A 149 -12.04 -18.68 -27.82
CA ASP A 149 -10.94 -19.31 -28.57
C ASP A 149 -10.44 -20.62 -27.93
N ALA A 150 -10.56 -20.78 -26.59
CA ALA A 150 -10.18 -22.01 -25.91
C ALA A 150 -11.17 -23.17 -26.15
N SER A 151 -12.42 -22.86 -26.48
CA SER A 151 -13.45 -23.90 -26.78
C SER A 151 -13.30 -24.47 -28.19
N LYS A 152 -12.82 -23.62 -29.13
CA LYS A 152 -12.64 -24.04 -30.54
C LYS A 152 -11.44 -24.97 -30.73
N ALA A 153 -10.44 -24.89 -29.86
CA ALA A 153 -9.29 -25.80 -29.91
C ALA A 153 -9.59 -27.22 -29.41
N ARG A 154 -10.67 -27.42 -28.63
CA ARG A 154 -11.07 -28.76 -28.15
C ARG A 154 -12.06 -29.50 -29.05
N SER A 155 -12.72 -28.84 -29.99
CA SER A 155 -13.69 -29.44 -30.92
C SER A 155 -13.09 -29.83 -32.29
N GLY A 156 -11.78 -29.70 -32.47
CA GLY A 156 -11.05 -30.00 -33.69
C GLY A 156 -10.15 -31.25 -33.64
N GLN A 157 -10.36 -32.17 -32.69
CA GLN A 157 -9.70 -33.48 -32.67
C GLN A 157 -10.74 -34.60 -32.85
#